data_3fc2e787410b3d88f6fb1a09a6d5c4c4
#
_entry.id   3fc2e787410b3d88f6fb1a09a6d5c4c4
#
_cell.length_a   1.000
_cell.length_b   1.000
_cell.length_c   1.000
_cell.angle_alpha   90.00
_cell.angle_beta   90.00
_cell.angle_gamma   90.00
#
_symmetry.space_group_name_H-M   'P 1'
#
loop_
_entity.id
_entity.type
_entity.pdbx_description
1 polymer ?
#
loop_
_entity_poly.entity_id
_entity_poly.type
_entity_poly.pdbx_seq_one_letter_code
_entity_poly.pdbx_strand_id
1 'polypeptide(L)'
;LVRHFVQQGFQTVGMKPVAAGAEMMNGRLLNSDVAALIKAGNVDADLALINPYVFAPAIAPHIASEQAGVKVSLDNIQQAFDGLQSQAEMVMVEGAGGFRAPINRQETMADLAVKLNLPIIMVVGVRLGCINHALMTAGSIRAAGLTLAGWVANRIDPDMLAIEENIATLKAMIKAPCIADVAWGEEPQFIDL
;
A
#
# COMPACT_ATOMS: atom_id res chain seq x y z
N LEU A 1 6.88 -7.55 0.08
CA LEU A 1 7.90 -6.60 0.59
C LEU A 1 8.19 -6.81 2.07
N VAL A 2 7.20 -6.80 2.99
CA VAL A 2 7.47 -7.02 4.44
C VAL A 2 8.26 -8.30 4.66
N ARG A 3 7.79 -9.45 4.15
CA ARG A 3 8.53 -10.73 4.26
C ARG A 3 9.93 -10.68 3.65
N HIS A 4 10.10 -9.96 2.55
CA HIS A 4 11.40 -9.83 1.89
C HIS A 4 12.44 -9.19 2.83
N PHE A 5 12.11 -8.07 3.47
CA PHE A 5 13.01 -7.42 4.42
C PHE A 5 13.22 -8.24 5.70
N VAL A 6 12.19 -8.94 6.20
CA VAL A 6 12.35 -9.91 7.30
C VAL A 6 13.35 -11.01 6.95
N GLN A 7 13.30 -11.56 5.72
CA GLN A 7 14.24 -12.57 5.24
C GLN A 7 15.67 -12.04 5.08
N GLN A 8 15.83 -10.74 4.85
CA GLN A 8 17.13 -10.06 4.85
C GLN A 8 17.65 -9.74 6.26
N GLY A 9 16.89 -10.04 7.30
CA GLY A 9 17.29 -9.88 8.71
C GLY A 9 16.87 -8.59 9.36
N PHE A 10 16.09 -7.72 8.67
CA PHE A 10 15.61 -6.47 9.24
C PHE A 10 14.44 -6.65 10.22
N GLN A 11 14.40 -5.83 11.26
CA GLN A 11 13.22 -5.64 12.09
C GLN A 11 12.17 -4.87 11.26
N THR A 12 11.14 -5.57 10.80
CA THR A 12 10.21 -5.04 9.80
C THR A 12 8.76 -5.14 10.26
N VAL A 13 8.00 -4.05 10.11
CA VAL A 13 6.57 -3.99 10.40
C VAL A 13 5.79 -3.43 9.20
N GLY A 14 4.60 -3.95 8.98
CA GLY A 14 3.64 -3.38 8.03
C GLY A 14 2.65 -2.45 8.73
N MET A 15 2.26 -1.36 8.07
CA MET A 15 1.26 -0.41 8.53
C MET A 15 0.16 -0.27 7.47
N LYS A 16 -1.09 -0.36 7.87
CA LYS A 16 -2.29 -0.03 7.07
C LYS A 16 -3.02 1.12 7.75
N PRO A 17 -2.71 2.38 7.44
CA PRO A 17 -3.24 3.55 8.17
C PRO A 17 -4.76 3.61 8.23
N VAL A 18 -5.41 3.25 7.14
CA VAL A 18 -6.87 3.20 7.03
C VAL A 18 -7.28 1.89 6.38
N ALA A 19 -8.18 1.16 7.01
CA ALA A 19 -8.76 -0.08 6.48
C ALA A 19 -10.30 -0.02 6.50
N ALA A 20 -10.93 -0.49 5.43
CA ALA A 20 -12.37 -0.71 5.31
C ALA A 20 -12.64 -2.17 4.94
N GLY A 21 -13.83 -2.68 5.22
CA GLY A 21 -14.14 -4.11 5.02
C GLY A 21 -13.52 -5.00 6.10
N ALA A 22 -13.52 -4.53 7.35
CA ALA A 22 -13.03 -5.32 8.47
C ALA A 22 -14.15 -6.17 9.09
N GLU A 23 -13.78 -7.33 9.57
CA GLU A 23 -14.69 -8.27 10.24
C GLU A 23 -14.38 -8.38 11.73
N MET A 24 -15.37 -8.79 12.52
CA MET A 24 -15.17 -9.05 13.95
C MET A 24 -14.41 -10.36 14.16
N MET A 25 -13.20 -10.26 14.66
CA MET A 25 -12.33 -11.39 15.03
C MET A 25 -11.89 -11.24 16.48
N ASN A 26 -12.22 -12.24 17.31
CA ASN A 26 -11.86 -12.25 18.74
C ASN A 26 -12.24 -10.96 19.50
N GLY A 27 -13.42 -10.38 19.19
CA GLY A 27 -13.93 -9.18 19.85
C GLY A 27 -13.33 -7.86 19.34
N ARG A 28 -12.56 -7.86 18.27
CA ARG A 28 -11.98 -6.67 17.62
C ARG A 28 -12.28 -6.66 16.11
N LEU A 29 -12.41 -5.49 15.53
CA LEU A 29 -12.43 -5.34 14.07
C LEU A 29 -11.02 -5.59 13.54
N LEU A 30 -10.87 -6.50 12.59
CA LEU A 30 -9.61 -6.80 11.91
C LEU A 30 -9.86 -6.91 10.40
N ASN A 31 -9.07 -6.20 9.63
CA ASN A 31 -9.08 -6.29 8.17
C ASN A 31 -8.07 -7.36 7.71
N SER A 32 -8.37 -8.05 6.62
CA SER A 32 -7.53 -9.13 6.08
C SER A 32 -6.12 -8.68 5.71
N ASP A 33 -5.97 -7.46 5.13
CA ASP A 33 -4.66 -6.91 4.77
C ASP A 33 -3.83 -6.64 6.03
N VAL A 34 -4.46 -6.09 7.08
CA VAL A 34 -3.81 -5.86 8.39
C VAL A 34 -3.33 -7.17 8.99
N ALA A 35 -4.17 -8.21 8.97
CA ALA A 35 -3.77 -9.55 9.44
C ALA A 35 -2.58 -10.12 8.65
N ALA A 36 -2.59 -9.92 7.32
CA ALA A 36 -1.49 -10.34 6.45
C ALA A 36 -0.19 -9.57 6.74
N LEU A 37 -0.26 -8.25 6.96
CA LEU A 37 0.88 -7.41 7.33
C LEU A 37 1.48 -7.83 8.67
N ILE A 38 0.64 -8.06 9.70
CA ILE A 38 1.09 -8.56 11.03
C ILE A 38 1.80 -9.90 10.88
N LYS A 39 1.20 -10.85 10.13
CA LYS A 39 1.78 -12.17 9.90
C LYS A 39 3.10 -12.12 9.12
N ALA A 40 3.27 -11.11 8.28
CA ALA A 40 4.46 -10.96 7.44
C ALA A 40 5.64 -10.30 8.17
N GLY A 41 5.37 -9.49 9.18
CA GLY A 41 6.37 -8.79 9.99
C GLY A 41 6.99 -9.66 11.10
N ASN A 42 8.04 -9.14 11.72
CA ASN A 42 8.72 -9.76 12.87
C ASN A 42 8.84 -8.82 14.07
N VAL A 43 8.13 -7.69 14.06
CA VAL A 43 8.03 -6.75 15.18
C VAL A 43 6.63 -6.87 15.80
N ASP A 44 6.58 -7.09 17.13
CA ASP A 44 5.33 -7.12 17.89
C ASP A 44 4.95 -5.69 18.28
N ALA A 45 4.16 -5.04 17.44
CA ALA A 45 3.72 -3.67 17.64
C ALA A 45 2.21 -3.61 17.95
N ASP A 46 1.80 -2.55 18.67
CA ASP A 46 0.38 -2.33 18.99
C ASP A 46 -0.44 -2.19 17.69
N LEU A 47 -1.57 -2.90 17.65
CA LEU A 47 -2.51 -2.84 16.53
C LEU A 47 -2.99 -1.40 16.24
N ALA A 48 -3.10 -0.55 17.26
CA ALA A 48 -3.47 0.85 17.10
C ALA A 48 -2.42 1.67 16.33
N LEU A 49 -1.15 1.26 16.36
CA LEU A 49 -0.09 1.86 15.54
C LEU A 49 -0.09 1.28 14.13
N ILE A 50 -0.31 -0.04 13.99
CA ILE A 50 -0.37 -0.73 12.71
C ILE A 50 -1.57 -0.26 11.88
N ASN A 51 -2.74 -0.12 12.53
CA ASN A 51 -3.98 0.24 11.86
C ASN A 51 -4.82 1.22 12.69
N PRO A 52 -4.45 2.51 12.70
CA PRO A 52 -5.14 3.53 13.51
C PRO A 52 -6.60 3.75 13.14
N TYR A 53 -7.01 3.45 11.91
CA TYR A 53 -8.39 3.60 11.48
C TYR A 53 -8.89 2.32 10.81
N VAL A 54 -9.94 1.72 11.37
CA VAL A 54 -10.57 0.49 10.86
C VAL A 54 -12.09 0.65 10.80
N PHE A 55 -12.68 0.26 9.68
CA PHE A 55 -14.11 0.36 9.42
C PHE A 55 -14.68 -0.98 8.94
N ALA A 56 -15.85 -1.38 9.45
CA ALA A 56 -16.51 -2.63 9.07
C ALA A 56 -17.03 -2.61 7.62
N PRO A 57 -17.68 -1.55 7.10
CA PRO A 57 -18.20 -1.57 5.74
C PRO A 57 -17.09 -1.67 4.69
N ALA A 58 -17.26 -2.57 3.70
CA ALA A 58 -16.38 -2.71 2.53
C ALA A 58 -16.70 -1.65 1.46
N ILE A 59 -16.49 -0.39 1.80
CA ILE A 59 -16.74 0.78 0.95
C ILE A 59 -15.53 1.72 0.97
N ALA A 60 -15.59 2.80 0.19
CA ALA A 60 -14.50 3.78 0.16
C ALA A 60 -14.22 4.33 1.59
N PRO A 61 -12.94 4.40 2.02
CA PRO A 61 -12.57 4.74 3.40
C PRO A 61 -13.18 6.04 3.92
N HIS A 62 -13.22 7.10 3.09
CA HIS A 62 -13.82 8.38 3.48
C HIS A 62 -15.34 8.27 3.72
N ILE A 63 -16.05 7.42 2.96
CA ILE A 63 -17.49 7.19 3.16
C ILE A 63 -17.69 6.38 4.44
N ALA A 64 -16.88 5.35 4.67
CA ALA A 64 -16.96 4.54 5.88
C ALA A 64 -16.70 5.38 7.14
N SER A 65 -15.70 6.28 7.11
CA SER A 65 -15.39 7.18 8.21
C SER A 65 -16.50 8.19 8.48
N GLU A 66 -17.11 8.78 7.45
CA GLU A 66 -18.26 9.68 7.59
C GLU A 66 -19.47 8.96 8.21
N GLN A 67 -19.81 7.75 7.74
CA GLN A 67 -20.91 6.95 8.31
C GLN A 67 -20.67 6.56 9.77
N ALA A 68 -19.40 6.33 10.16
CA ALA A 68 -19.00 6.04 11.53
C ALA A 68 -18.90 7.30 12.41
N GLY A 69 -19.04 8.52 11.86
CA GLY A 69 -18.82 9.76 12.58
C GLY A 69 -17.36 9.97 13.03
N VAL A 70 -16.40 9.28 12.39
CA VAL A 70 -14.97 9.34 12.72
C VAL A 70 -14.26 10.23 11.70
N LYS A 71 -13.53 11.23 12.19
CA LYS A 71 -12.67 12.05 11.34
C LYS A 71 -11.28 11.44 11.26
N VAL A 72 -10.90 10.95 10.09
CA VAL A 72 -9.53 10.50 9.82
C VAL A 72 -8.60 11.72 9.81
N SER A 73 -7.54 11.67 10.60
CA SER A 73 -6.53 12.73 10.77
C SER A 73 -5.17 12.22 10.28
N LEU A 74 -4.55 12.96 9.38
CA LEU A 74 -3.18 12.66 8.93
C LEU A 74 -2.15 12.82 10.06
N ASP A 75 -2.40 13.72 11.03
CA ASP A 75 -1.51 13.90 12.20
C ASP A 75 -1.51 12.66 13.08
N ASN A 76 -2.67 12.05 13.32
CA ASN A 76 -2.75 10.81 14.09
C ASN A 76 -2.07 9.65 13.38
N ILE A 77 -2.18 9.60 12.03
CA ILE A 77 -1.48 8.59 11.23
C ILE A 77 0.04 8.80 11.31
N GLN A 78 0.51 10.04 11.25
CA GLN A 78 1.92 10.37 11.42
C GLN A 78 2.44 9.93 12.78
N GLN A 79 1.72 10.23 13.86
CA GLN A 79 2.09 9.81 15.21
C GLN A 79 2.18 8.29 15.35
N ALA A 80 1.23 7.56 14.76
CA ALA A 80 1.26 6.10 14.73
C ALA A 80 2.48 5.57 13.96
N PHE A 81 2.79 6.19 12.80
CA PHE A 81 3.96 5.86 12.01
C PHE A 81 5.28 6.12 12.78
N ASP A 82 5.41 7.28 13.44
CA ASP A 82 6.57 7.62 14.28
C ASP A 82 6.74 6.59 15.42
N GLY A 83 5.63 6.14 16.00
CA GLY A 83 5.62 5.08 17.01
C GLY A 83 6.15 3.75 16.47
N LEU A 84 5.83 3.39 15.22
CA LEU A 84 6.37 2.18 14.56
C LEU A 84 7.84 2.34 14.20
N GLN A 85 8.26 3.52 13.71
CA GLN A 85 9.66 3.82 13.39
C GLN A 85 10.58 3.70 14.61
N SER A 86 10.08 3.93 15.82
CA SER A 86 10.86 3.77 17.04
C SER A 86 11.09 2.30 17.42
N GLN A 87 10.36 1.36 16.79
CA GLN A 87 10.36 -0.07 17.13
C GLN A 87 10.91 -0.96 16.00
N ALA A 88 11.03 -0.43 14.79
CA ALA A 88 11.38 -1.19 13.60
C ALA A 88 12.40 -0.44 12.73
N GLU A 89 13.30 -1.19 12.08
CA GLU A 89 14.24 -0.65 11.10
C GLU A 89 13.55 -0.33 9.77
N MET A 90 12.50 -1.12 9.44
CA MET A 90 11.73 -0.98 8.19
C MET A 90 10.24 -0.91 8.51
N VAL A 91 9.58 0.17 8.05
CA VAL A 91 8.12 0.32 8.14
C VAL A 91 7.54 0.37 6.73
N MET A 92 6.75 -0.64 6.36
CA MET A 92 6.04 -0.69 5.08
C MET A 92 4.62 -0.16 5.25
N VAL A 93 4.31 0.98 4.62
CA VAL A 93 2.99 1.59 4.70
C VAL A 93 2.17 1.21 3.47
N GLU A 94 1.03 0.55 3.68
CA GLU A 94 0.08 0.20 2.63
C GLU A 94 -1.11 1.18 2.62
N GLY A 95 -1.30 1.87 1.50
CA GLY A 95 -2.47 2.73 1.28
C GLY A 95 -3.77 1.95 1.10
N ALA A 96 -4.90 2.64 1.12
CA ALA A 96 -6.22 2.09 0.83
C ALA A 96 -6.77 2.67 -0.49
N GLY A 97 -7.16 1.80 -1.41
CA GLY A 97 -7.58 2.20 -2.75
C GLY A 97 -6.38 2.58 -3.63
N GLY A 98 -6.46 3.69 -4.34
CA GLY A 98 -5.37 4.19 -5.19
C GLY A 98 -4.72 5.45 -4.64
N PHE A 99 -3.63 5.90 -5.27
CA PHE A 99 -2.84 7.07 -4.83
C PHE A 99 -3.67 8.35 -4.66
N ARG A 100 -4.75 8.52 -5.43
CA ARG A 100 -5.67 9.68 -5.32
C ARG A 100 -6.96 9.35 -4.60
N ALA A 101 -7.08 8.19 -3.95
CA ALA A 101 -8.28 7.84 -3.20
C ALA A 101 -8.47 8.81 -2.02
N PRO A 102 -9.69 9.37 -1.80
CA PRO A 102 -9.96 10.23 -0.66
C PRO A 102 -9.84 9.47 0.67
N ILE A 103 -9.22 10.10 1.65
CA ILE A 103 -9.20 9.66 3.05
C ILE A 103 -10.32 10.33 3.84
N ASN A 104 -10.55 11.59 3.54
CA ASN A 104 -11.63 12.42 4.06
C ASN A 104 -12.06 13.41 2.97
N ARG A 105 -12.90 14.42 3.30
CA ARG A 105 -13.42 15.41 2.31
C ARG A 105 -12.35 16.34 1.73
N GLN A 106 -11.19 16.44 2.34
CA GLN A 106 -10.16 17.44 2.01
C GLN A 106 -8.86 16.81 1.58
N GLU A 107 -8.58 15.58 2.05
CA GLU A 107 -7.29 14.91 1.91
C GLU A 107 -7.43 13.54 1.24
N THR A 108 -6.40 13.17 0.51
CA THR A 108 -6.28 11.92 -0.26
C THR A 108 -5.11 11.06 0.26
N MET A 109 -4.97 9.84 -0.27
CA MET A 109 -3.77 9.01 -0.04
C MET A 109 -2.49 9.69 -0.53
N ALA A 110 -2.57 10.58 -1.54
CA ALA A 110 -1.43 11.37 -1.98
C ALA A 110 -0.97 12.37 -0.90
N ASP A 111 -1.91 13.02 -0.20
CA ASP A 111 -1.59 13.95 0.88
C ASP A 111 -0.95 13.21 2.08
N LEU A 112 -1.43 12.00 2.39
CA LEU A 112 -0.77 11.13 3.35
C LEU A 112 0.64 10.75 2.92
N ALA A 113 0.83 10.34 1.66
CA ALA A 113 2.14 9.98 1.13
C ALA A 113 3.13 11.16 1.19
N VAL A 114 2.67 12.37 0.87
CA VAL A 114 3.46 13.61 1.00
C VAL A 114 3.83 13.87 2.46
N LYS A 115 2.87 13.71 3.38
CA LYS A 115 3.10 13.92 4.81
C LYS A 115 4.13 12.97 5.40
N LEU A 116 4.04 11.67 5.07
CA LEU A 116 5.01 10.67 5.50
C LEU A 116 6.36 10.78 4.79
N ASN A 117 6.39 11.42 3.61
CA ASN A 117 7.57 11.62 2.77
C ASN A 117 8.42 10.36 2.55
N LEU A 118 7.76 9.24 2.27
CA LEU A 118 8.40 7.95 2.03
C LEU A 118 8.61 7.70 0.54
N PRO A 119 9.65 6.94 0.15
CA PRO A 119 9.76 6.41 -1.20
C PRO A 119 8.55 5.54 -1.54
N ILE A 120 8.01 5.70 -2.75
CA ILE A 120 6.80 4.99 -3.19
C ILE A 120 7.19 3.77 -4.01
N ILE A 121 6.60 2.63 -3.70
CA ILE A 121 6.57 1.46 -4.56
C ILE A 121 5.15 1.33 -5.12
N MET A 122 5.03 1.38 -6.44
CA MET A 122 3.74 1.27 -7.12
C MET A 122 3.48 -0.18 -7.52
N VAL A 123 2.36 -0.75 -7.07
CA VAL A 123 1.92 -2.08 -7.51
C VAL A 123 0.92 -1.92 -8.65
N VAL A 124 1.26 -2.45 -9.82
CA VAL A 124 0.43 -2.39 -11.04
C VAL A 124 -0.28 -3.72 -11.22
N GLY A 125 -1.60 -3.75 -11.04
CA GLY A 125 -2.41 -4.91 -11.43
C GLY A 125 -2.43 -5.01 -12.96
N VAL A 126 -1.71 -5.99 -13.51
CA VAL A 126 -1.57 -6.18 -14.96
C VAL A 126 -2.84 -6.81 -15.51
N ARG A 127 -3.61 -5.97 -16.17
CA ARG A 127 -4.87 -6.29 -16.88
C ARG A 127 -5.09 -5.23 -17.97
N LEU A 128 -6.04 -5.45 -18.87
CA LEU A 128 -6.35 -4.47 -19.91
C LEU A 128 -6.67 -3.09 -19.28
N GLY A 129 -6.01 -2.03 -19.77
CA GLY A 129 -6.08 -0.66 -19.27
C GLY A 129 -5.00 -0.32 -18.22
N CYS A 130 -4.18 -1.26 -17.76
CA CYS A 130 -3.15 -1.05 -16.74
C CYS A 130 -2.11 0.00 -17.16
N ILE A 131 -1.76 0.10 -18.45
CA ILE A 131 -0.78 1.08 -18.94
C ILE A 131 -1.23 2.50 -18.59
N ASN A 132 -2.48 2.84 -18.94
CA ASN A 132 -3.02 4.17 -18.64
C ASN A 132 -3.03 4.45 -17.12
N HIS A 133 -3.54 3.51 -16.31
CA HIS A 133 -3.59 3.67 -14.85
C HIS A 133 -2.20 3.84 -14.23
N ALA A 134 -1.24 3.03 -14.63
CA ALA A 134 0.13 3.08 -14.13
C ALA A 134 0.82 4.41 -14.48
N LEU A 135 0.70 4.86 -15.74
CA LEU A 135 1.30 6.12 -16.18
C LEU A 135 0.68 7.35 -15.50
N MET A 136 -0.66 7.37 -15.34
CA MET A 136 -1.34 8.42 -14.59
C MET A 136 -0.91 8.44 -13.12
N THR A 137 -0.79 7.27 -12.49
CA THR A 137 -0.35 7.15 -11.09
C THR A 137 1.10 7.60 -10.94
N ALA A 138 2.01 7.12 -11.79
CA ALA A 138 3.41 7.54 -11.78
C ALA A 138 3.57 9.05 -12.03
N GLY A 139 2.76 9.62 -12.94
CA GLY A 139 2.68 11.06 -13.17
C GLY A 139 2.22 11.83 -11.93
N SER A 140 1.19 11.32 -11.24
CA SER A 140 0.65 11.92 -10.03
C SER A 140 1.63 11.88 -8.86
N ILE A 141 2.38 10.78 -8.68
CA ILE A 141 3.43 10.65 -7.66
C ILE A 141 4.52 11.71 -7.89
N ARG A 142 5.01 11.85 -9.11
CA ARG A 142 6.02 12.86 -9.46
C ARG A 142 5.50 14.28 -9.28
N ALA A 143 4.26 14.56 -9.67
CA ALA A 143 3.65 15.88 -9.50
C ALA A 143 3.46 16.26 -8.02
N ALA A 144 3.34 15.28 -7.13
CA ALA A 144 3.33 15.46 -5.68
C ALA A 144 4.73 15.66 -5.07
N GLY A 145 5.80 15.66 -5.88
CA GLY A 145 7.19 15.81 -5.40
C GLY A 145 7.78 14.55 -4.76
N LEU A 146 7.12 13.41 -4.90
CA LEU A 146 7.55 12.15 -4.29
C LEU A 146 8.44 11.32 -5.22
N THR A 147 9.30 10.51 -4.63
CA THR A 147 10.16 9.56 -5.34
C THR A 147 9.40 8.26 -5.60
N LEU A 148 9.24 7.88 -6.87
CA LEU A 148 8.84 6.54 -7.25
C LEU A 148 10.11 5.66 -7.24
N ALA A 149 10.32 4.90 -6.16
CA ALA A 149 11.51 4.09 -5.97
C ALA A 149 11.51 2.83 -6.85
N GLY A 150 10.32 2.31 -7.14
CA GLY A 150 10.16 1.13 -7.98
C GLY A 150 8.69 0.81 -8.25
N TRP A 151 8.46 -0.18 -9.09
CA TRP A 151 7.11 -0.69 -9.31
C TRP A 151 7.12 -2.21 -9.48
N VAL A 152 5.99 -2.82 -9.17
CA VAL A 152 5.74 -4.26 -9.27
C VAL A 152 4.72 -4.51 -10.37
N ALA A 153 5.01 -5.42 -11.29
CA ALA A 153 4.02 -5.99 -12.20
C ALA A 153 3.32 -7.15 -11.48
N ASN A 154 2.08 -6.96 -11.06
CA ASN A 154 1.27 -8.02 -10.45
C ASN A 154 0.26 -8.53 -11.48
N ARG A 155 0.46 -9.73 -11.99
CA ARG A 155 -0.37 -10.36 -13.02
C ARG A 155 -1.67 -10.87 -12.41
N ILE A 156 -2.69 -10.02 -12.38
CA ILE A 156 -3.99 -10.29 -11.74
C ILE A 156 -5.04 -10.88 -12.68
N ASP A 157 -4.71 -10.98 -13.97
CA ASP A 157 -5.58 -11.53 -15.02
C ASP A 157 -4.77 -12.56 -15.82
N PRO A 158 -4.91 -13.85 -15.51
CA PRO A 158 -4.13 -14.90 -16.18
C PRO A 158 -4.51 -15.09 -17.66
N ASP A 159 -5.70 -14.64 -18.06
CA ASP A 159 -6.21 -14.77 -19.44
C ASP A 159 -5.97 -13.52 -20.27
N MET A 160 -5.25 -12.52 -19.74
CA MET A 160 -4.94 -11.28 -20.45
C MET A 160 -4.08 -11.55 -21.68
N LEU A 161 -4.56 -11.10 -22.84
CA LEU A 161 -3.78 -11.13 -24.09
C LEU A 161 -2.63 -10.13 -24.06
N ALA A 162 -1.51 -10.48 -24.72
CA ALA A 162 -0.33 -9.61 -24.87
C ALA A 162 0.22 -9.08 -23.53
N ILE A 163 0.24 -9.91 -22.48
CA ILE A 163 0.66 -9.52 -21.13
C ILE A 163 2.12 -9.07 -21.12
N GLU A 164 3.01 -9.77 -21.85
CA GLU A 164 4.44 -9.44 -21.93
C GLU A 164 4.67 -8.09 -22.62
N GLU A 165 3.94 -7.80 -23.68
CA GLU A 165 4.03 -6.54 -24.42
C GLU A 165 3.53 -5.36 -23.57
N ASN A 166 2.51 -5.58 -22.73
CA ASN A 166 2.05 -4.56 -21.78
C ASN A 166 3.11 -4.28 -20.73
N ILE A 167 3.73 -5.32 -20.15
CA ILE A 167 4.81 -5.17 -19.17
C ILE A 167 6.04 -4.50 -19.79
N ALA A 168 6.42 -4.90 -21.01
CA ALA A 168 7.52 -4.27 -21.74
C ALA A 168 7.26 -2.78 -22.00
N THR A 169 6.02 -2.42 -22.35
CA THR A 169 5.60 -1.03 -22.53
C THR A 169 5.73 -0.24 -21.23
N LEU A 170 5.27 -0.80 -20.10
CA LEU A 170 5.42 -0.17 -18.78
C LEU A 170 6.89 0.01 -18.41
N LYS A 171 7.74 -1.00 -18.64
CA LYS A 171 9.20 -0.92 -18.39
C LYS A 171 9.87 0.20 -19.20
N ALA A 172 9.41 0.42 -20.44
CA ALA A 172 9.93 1.48 -21.29
C ALA A 172 9.47 2.89 -20.87
N MET A 173 8.24 3.02 -20.33
CA MET A 173 7.62 4.32 -20.05
C MET A 173 7.73 4.80 -18.61
N ILE A 174 7.81 3.89 -17.63
CA ILE A 174 7.97 4.24 -16.21
C ILE A 174 9.46 4.42 -15.91
N LYS A 175 9.84 5.63 -15.50
CA LYS A 175 11.23 5.98 -15.15
C LYS A 175 11.60 5.54 -13.71
N ALA A 176 11.28 4.30 -13.38
CA ALA A 176 11.65 3.66 -12.12
C ALA A 176 11.83 2.16 -12.40
N PRO A 177 12.65 1.42 -11.64
CA PRO A 177 12.87 0.00 -11.87
C PRO A 177 11.59 -0.82 -11.66
N CYS A 178 11.37 -1.83 -12.51
CA CYS A 178 10.43 -2.90 -12.22
C CYS A 178 11.13 -3.87 -11.26
N ILE A 179 10.75 -3.85 -9.99
CA ILE A 179 11.43 -4.57 -8.92
C ILE A 179 10.91 -5.99 -8.72
N ALA A 180 9.75 -6.32 -9.29
CA ALA A 180 9.24 -7.69 -9.35
C ALA A 180 8.21 -7.82 -10.47
N ASP A 181 8.13 -9.01 -11.06
CA ASP A 181 7.08 -9.46 -11.97
C ASP A 181 6.48 -10.74 -11.36
N VAL A 182 5.23 -10.62 -10.89
CA VAL A 182 4.59 -11.63 -10.05
C VAL A 182 3.54 -12.35 -10.88
N ALA A 183 3.76 -13.63 -11.17
CA ALA A 183 2.79 -14.45 -11.89
C ALA A 183 1.55 -14.73 -11.02
N TRP A 184 0.43 -15.07 -11.68
CA TRP A 184 -0.81 -15.38 -10.98
C TRP A 184 -0.62 -16.55 -10.01
N GLY A 185 -0.96 -16.32 -8.74
CA GLY A 185 -0.85 -17.33 -7.68
C GLY A 185 0.56 -17.62 -7.17
N GLU A 186 1.57 -16.89 -7.62
CA GLU A 186 2.95 -17.05 -7.19
C GLU A 186 3.36 -16.04 -6.11
N GLU A 187 4.37 -16.39 -5.32
CA GLU A 187 5.00 -15.47 -4.37
C GLU A 187 5.98 -14.55 -5.11
N PRO A 188 6.01 -13.25 -4.77
CA PRO A 188 6.90 -12.29 -5.43
C PRO A 188 8.38 -12.56 -5.10
N GLN A 189 9.23 -12.54 -6.13
CA GLN A 189 10.68 -12.49 -6.01
C GLN A 189 11.13 -11.08 -6.37
N PHE A 190 11.70 -10.36 -5.40
CA PHE A 190 12.17 -9.00 -5.61
C PHE A 190 13.62 -9.02 -6.12
N ILE A 191 13.91 -8.18 -7.12
CA ILE A 191 15.26 -7.84 -7.51
C ILE A 191 15.81 -6.89 -6.43
N ASP A 192 17.11 -6.91 -6.18
CA ASP A 192 17.79 -6.13 -5.13
C ASP A 192 17.19 -4.71 -4.96
N LEU A 193 16.66 -4.47 -3.75
CA LEU A 193 16.03 -3.24 -3.28
C LEU A 193 17.00 -2.45 -2.40
#